data_0c79f49378fbadb7e45971d722c58021
#
_entry.id   0c79f49378fbadb7e45971d722c58021
#
_cell.length_a   1.000
_cell.length_b   1.000
_cell.length_c   1.000
_cell.angle_alpha   90.00
_cell.angle_beta   90.00
_cell.angle_gamma   90.00
#
_symmetry.space_group_name_H-M   'P 1'
#
loop_
_entity.id
_entity.type
_entity.pdbx_description
1 polymer ?
#
loop_
_entity_poly.entity_id
_entity_poly.type
_entity_poly.pdbx_seq_one_letter_code
_entity_poly.pdbx_strand_id
1 'polypeptide(L)'
;MITDFVKWNLNLDEAEKIVSKLSNYTPKKRDIFKAFKLCKYDDLKVVFVSQDPYPQPNIATGIAFGCEKEPQPSLEIIKNACIDLSVPHNIINFDNSLESWCKQGVLMLNMALTTEVNKPLSHITYWANFTMNIIKRLNKEKQNIVYVLMGSYASIAERFIDPTNNLIIRVNHPAYYARTNTDMPNFFKEIDAYLREYNIPPIQWFEEY
;
A
#
# COMPACT_ATOMS: atom_id res chain seq x y z
N MET A 1 -7.58 19.50 1.06
CA MET A 1 -7.54 18.31 1.96
C MET A 1 -8.88 17.58 2.08
N ILE A 2 -10.00 18.18 2.51
CA ILE A 2 -11.30 17.49 2.61
C ILE A 2 -11.85 17.13 1.22
N THR A 3 -11.73 18.04 0.26
CA THR A 3 -12.20 17.86 -1.13
C THR A 3 -11.50 16.71 -1.86
N ASP A 4 -10.22 16.47 -1.62
CA ASP A 4 -9.46 15.39 -2.28
C ASP A 4 -9.86 14.01 -1.75
N PHE A 5 -10.14 13.88 -0.45
CA PHE A 5 -10.62 12.63 0.13
C PHE A 5 -12.03 12.27 -0.39
N VAL A 6 -12.89 13.25 -0.62
CA VAL A 6 -14.25 13.01 -1.17
C VAL A 6 -14.20 12.39 -2.56
N LYS A 7 -13.19 12.72 -3.39
CA LYS A 7 -13.02 12.12 -4.73
C LYS A 7 -12.77 10.61 -4.70
N TRP A 8 -12.29 10.07 -3.59
CA TRP A 8 -12.19 8.62 -3.42
C TRP A 8 -13.56 7.93 -3.42
N ASN A 9 -14.64 8.65 -3.17
CA ASN A 9 -16.03 8.17 -3.16
C ASN A 9 -16.16 6.80 -2.45
N LEU A 10 -15.55 6.71 -1.26
CA LEU A 10 -15.57 5.50 -0.47
C LEU A 10 -16.96 5.28 0.12
N ASN A 11 -17.42 4.03 0.17
CA ASN A 11 -18.64 3.67 0.87
C ASN A 11 -18.43 3.70 2.39
N LEU A 12 -18.48 4.91 2.97
CA LEU A 12 -18.22 5.13 4.39
C LEU A 12 -19.28 4.47 5.29
N ASP A 13 -20.52 4.33 4.81
CA ASP A 13 -21.58 3.63 5.56
C ASP A 13 -21.28 2.14 5.68
N GLU A 14 -20.76 1.52 4.62
CA GLU A 14 -20.29 0.14 4.65
C GLU A 14 -19.12 -0.02 5.61
N ALA A 15 -18.14 0.89 5.54
CA ALA A 15 -16.98 0.88 6.41
C ALA A 15 -17.39 1.03 7.89
N GLU A 16 -18.32 1.92 8.21
CA GLU A 16 -18.83 2.09 9.58
C GLU A 16 -19.55 0.82 10.06
N LYS A 17 -20.35 0.17 9.22
CA LYS A 17 -21.00 -1.12 9.53
C LYS A 17 -19.99 -2.23 9.76
N ILE A 18 -18.85 -2.23 9.06
CA ILE A 18 -17.77 -3.17 9.32
C ILE A 18 -17.15 -2.87 10.68
N VAL A 19 -16.70 -1.64 10.90
CA VAL A 19 -15.99 -1.24 12.11
C VAL A 19 -16.84 -1.43 13.37
N SER A 20 -18.16 -1.19 13.29
CA SER A 20 -19.08 -1.38 14.42
C SER A 20 -19.16 -2.82 14.93
N LYS A 21 -18.77 -3.80 14.12
CA LYS A 21 -18.73 -5.23 14.49
C LYS A 21 -17.38 -5.66 15.08
N LEU A 22 -16.38 -4.78 15.06
CA LEU A 22 -15.02 -5.11 15.44
C LEU A 22 -14.69 -4.54 16.82
N SER A 23 -13.91 -5.30 17.58
CA SER A 23 -13.35 -4.89 18.87
C SER A 23 -11.86 -5.16 18.88
N ASN A 24 -11.13 -4.44 19.73
CA ASN A 24 -9.69 -4.65 19.95
C ASN A 24 -8.86 -4.73 18.65
N TYR A 25 -9.03 -3.77 17.76
CA TYR A 25 -8.38 -3.77 16.45
C TYR A 25 -7.33 -2.65 16.28
N THR A 26 -6.49 -2.83 15.29
CA THR A 26 -5.49 -1.87 14.81
C THR A 26 -5.66 -1.66 13.29
N PRO A 27 -5.37 -0.47 12.72
CA PRO A 27 -5.00 0.81 13.37
C PRO A 27 -6.16 1.45 14.14
N LYS A 28 -5.90 2.59 14.80
CA LYS A 28 -6.96 3.38 15.45
C LYS A 28 -8.02 3.80 14.43
N LYS A 29 -9.29 3.90 14.83
CA LYS A 29 -10.42 4.26 13.95
C LYS A 29 -10.15 5.49 13.08
N ARG A 30 -9.53 6.55 13.63
CA ARG A 30 -9.19 7.78 12.91
C ARG A 30 -8.18 7.59 11.78
N ASP A 31 -7.38 6.53 11.83
CA ASP A 31 -6.26 6.26 10.94
C ASP A 31 -6.59 5.23 9.84
N ILE A 32 -7.74 4.53 9.91
CA ILE A 32 -8.14 3.48 8.95
C ILE A 32 -8.01 3.93 7.49
N PHE A 33 -8.33 5.20 7.20
CA PHE A 33 -8.30 5.78 5.85
C PHE A 33 -7.12 6.73 5.63
N LYS A 34 -6.02 6.64 6.42
CA LYS A 34 -4.90 7.57 6.33
C LYS A 34 -4.26 7.56 4.93
N ALA A 35 -4.06 6.39 4.33
CA ALA A 35 -3.52 6.27 2.98
C ALA A 35 -4.36 7.05 1.94
N PHE A 36 -5.70 6.94 2.00
CA PHE A 36 -6.61 7.66 1.10
C PHE A 36 -6.66 9.17 1.36
N LYS A 37 -6.42 9.61 2.59
CA LYS A 37 -6.37 11.04 2.93
C LYS A 37 -5.12 11.72 2.40
N LEU A 38 -4.02 10.99 2.31
CA LEU A 38 -2.72 11.50 1.87
C LEU A 38 -2.52 11.35 0.36
N CYS A 39 -2.96 10.24 -0.23
CA CYS A 39 -2.92 10.01 -1.65
C CYS A 39 -4.12 10.69 -2.31
N LYS A 40 -3.90 11.72 -3.12
CA LYS A 40 -4.98 12.37 -3.86
C LYS A 40 -5.45 11.48 -5.00
N TYR A 41 -6.77 11.36 -5.16
CA TYR A 41 -7.36 10.51 -6.19
C TYR A 41 -6.89 10.86 -7.61
N ASP A 42 -6.79 12.18 -7.90
CA ASP A 42 -6.40 12.64 -9.24
C ASP A 42 -4.93 12.38 -9.53
N ASP A 43 -4.07 12.38 -8.51
CA ASP A 43 -2.62 12.20 -8.62
C ASP A 43 -2.21 10.71 -8.57
N LEU A 44 -3.16 9.78 -8.46
CA LEU A 44 -2.89 8.35 -8.34
C LEU A 44 -2.10 7.81 -9.51
N LYS A 45 -0.97 7.16 -9.23
CA LYS A 45 -0.03 6.56 -10.19
C LYS A 45 0.25 5.09 -9.88
N VAL A 46 0.37 4.75 -8.60
CA VAL A 46 0.77 3.41 -8.14
C VAL A 46 -0.16 2.96 -7.01
N VAL A 47 -0.55 1.69 -7.04
CA VAL A 47 -1.33 1.04 -5.97
C VAL A 47 -0.55 -0.16 -5.48
N PHE A 48 0.01 -0.08 -4.28
CA PHE A 48 0.49 -1.24 -3.56
C PHE A 48 -0.71 -1.92 -2.89
N VAL A 49 -0.89 -3.20 -3.16
CA VAL A 49 -1.92 -4.01 -2.49
C VAL A 49 -1.22 -5.04 -1.62
N SER A 50 -1.44 -4.95 -0.33
CA SER A 50 -0.91 -5.87 0.67
C SER A 50 -2.05 -6.64 1.36
N GLN A 51 -1.75 -7.28 2.45
CA GLN A 51 -2.65 -8.20 3.15
C GLN A 51 -3.49 -7.49 4.20
N ASP A 52 -2.90 -7.14 5.33
CA ASP A 52 -3.54 -6.52 6.49
C ASP A 52 -2.53 -5.65 7.28
N PRO A 53 -3.01 -4.79 8.20
CA PRO A 53 -2.12 -3.96 9.01
C PRO A 53 -1.25 -4.78 9.96
N TYR A 54 -0.15 -4.19 10.43
CA TYR A 54 0.62 -4.75 11.54
C TYR A 54 -0.28 -5.05 12.74
N PRO A 55 -0.28 -6.30 13.26
CA PRO A 55 -1.18 -6.68 14.33
C PRO A 55 -0.73 -6.21 15.73
N GLN A 56 0.52 -5.76 15.87
CA GLN A 56 1.03 -5.28 17.15
C GLN A 56 0.34 -3.97 17.56
N PRO A 57 0.06 -3.76 18.85
CA PRO A 57 -0.57 -2.54 19.35
C PRO A 57 0.24 -1.28 18.97
N ASN A 58 -0.44 -0.26 18.46
CA ASN A 58 0.14 1.07 18.15
C ASN A 58 1.29 1.08 17.11
N ILE A 59 1.37 0.08 16.24
CA ILE A 59 2.31 0.06 15.12
C ILE A 59 1.64 0.50 13.81
N ALA A 60 0.51 -0.10 13.46
CA ALA A 60 -0.20 0.22 12.22
C ALA A 60 -0.69 1.68 12.19
N THR A 61 -0.43 2.34 11.07
CA THR A 61 -0.71 3.77 10.84
C THR A 61 -1.89 4.03 9.90
N GLY A 62 -2.47 2.97 9.28
CA GLY A 62 -3.45 3.09 8.21
C GLY A 62 -2.83 3.28 6.82
N ILE A 63 -1.51 3.18 6.73
CA ILE A 63 -0.74 3.08 5.49
C ILE A 63 -0.12 1.68 5.47
N ALA A 64 -0.32 0.90 4.42
CA ALA A 64 0.24 -0.45 4.36
C ALA A 64 1.78 -0.38 4.51
N PHE A 65 2.34 -1.21 5.39
CA PHE A 65 3.75 -1.25 5.79
C PHE A 65 4.29 0.00 6.51
N GLY A 66 3.61 1.14 6.47
CA GLY A 66 4.06 2.37 7.13
C GLY A 66 4.09 2.24 8.66
N CYS A 67 5.12 2.77 9.31
CA CYS A 67 5.25 2.85 10.76
C CYS A 67 5.91 4.17 11.18
N GLU A 68 5.54 4.69 12.36
CA GLU A 68 6.08 5.96 12.91
C GLU A 68 7.26 5.72 13.86
N LYS A 69 7.53 4.47 14.21
CA LYS A 69 8.60 4.05 15.12
C LYS A 69 9.64 3.25 14.37
N GLU A 70 10.32 2.37 15.08
CA GLU A 70 11.27 1.44 14.49
C GLU A 70 10.66 0.67 13.32
N PRO A 71 11.34 0.58 12.19
CA PRO A 71 10.83 -0.10 11.02
C PRO A 71 10.57 -1.57 11.32
N GLN A 72 9.44 -2.07 10.84
CA GLN A 72 9.08 -3.48 10.99
C GLN A 72 9.79 -4.33 9.93
N PRO A 73 10.02 -5.62 10.16
CA PRO A 73 10.77 -6.49 9.23
C PRO A 73 10.27 -6.42 7.78
N SER A 74 8.95 -6.33 7.55
CA SER A 74 8.39 -6.19 6.21
C SER A 74 8.77 -4.87 5.54
N LEU A 75 8.83 -3.78 6.30
CA LEU A 75 9.25 -2.48 5.78
C LEU A 75 10.75 -2.46 5.46
N GLU A 76 11.59 -3.08 6.30
CA GLU A 76 13.03 -3.21 6.01
C GLU A 76 13.28 -3.97 4.70
N ILE A 77 12.53 -5.03 4.42
CA ILE A 77 12.62 -5.75 3.15
C ILE A 77 12.26 -4.85 1.96
N ILE A 78 11.18 -4.06 2.09
CA ILE A 78 10.76 -3.12 1.04
C ILE A 78 11.83 -2.04 0.84
N LYS A 79 12.35 -1.48 1.92
CA LYS A 79 13.40 -0.47 1.91
C LYS A 79 14.66 -0.99 1.19
N ASN A 80 15.12 -2.18 1.55
CA ASN A 80 16.30 -2.79 0.92
C ASN A 80 16.09 -3.07 -0.58
N ALA A 81 14.88 -3.48 -0.98
CA ALA A 81 14.54 -3.67 -2.39
C ALA A 81 14.45 -2.35 -3.18
N CYS A 82 14.07 -1.27 -2.50
CA CYS A 82 13.92 0.06 -3.09
C CYS A 82 15.27 0.75 -3.31
N ILE A 83 16.17 0.64 -2.32
CA ILE A 83 17.47 1.30 -2.34
C ILE A 83 18.40 0.53 -3.29
N ASP A 84 19.00 1.25 -4.24
CA ASP A 84 20.05 0.67 -5.06
C ASP A 84 21.28 0.43 -4.20
N LEU A 85 21.77 -0.81 -4.17
CA LEU A 85 22.93 -1.22 -3.37
C LEU A 85 24.23 -0.48 -3.76
N SER A 86 24.24 0.20 -4.92
CA SER A 86 25.35 1.08 -5.34
C SER A 86 25.39 2.41 -4.58
N VAL A 87 24.31 2.79 -3.90
CA VAL A 87 24.22 4.04 -3.13
C VAL A 87 24.60 3.77 -1.68
N PRO A 88 25.56 4.50 -1.10
CA PRO A 88 25.93 4.33 0.31
C PRO A 88 24.73 4.60 1.24
N HIS A 89 24.38 3.66 2.10
CA HIS A 89 23.22 3.75 2.99
C HIS A 89 23.24 4.94 3.97
N ASN A 90 24.44 5.46 4.30
CA ASN A 90 24.59 6.59 5.21
C ASN A 90 24.18 7.95 4.62
N ILE A 91 23.92 8.01 3.32
CA ILE A 91 23.43 9.22 2.63
C ILE A 91 21.96 9.12 2.23
N ILE A 92 21.26 8.07 2.66
CA ILE A 92 19.85 7.84 2.29
C ILE A 92 18.96 8.18 3.48
N ASN A 93 17.99 9.06 3.23
CA ASN A 93 16.86 9.30 4.11
C ASN A 93 15.62 8.57 3.58
N PHE A 94 15.18 7.56 4.31
CA PHE A 94 13.99 6.77 3.97
C PHE A 94 12.85 7.09 4.93
N ASP A 95 11.70 7.49 4.38
CA ASP A 95 10.50 7.76 5.17
C ASP A 95 9.80 6.45 5.61
N ASN A 96 10.07 6.00 6.82
CA ASN A 96 9.44 4.81 7.39
C ASN A 96 7.91 4.93 7.53
N SER A 97 7.37 6.14 7.55
CA SER A 97 5.90 6.35 7.58
C SER A 97 5.24 6.08 6.23
N LEU A 98 6.01 6.14 5.13
CA LEU A 98 5.57 6.09 3.74
C LEU A 98 4.55 7.18 3.35
N GLU A 99 4.43 8.23 4.17
CA GLU A 99 3.57 9.37 3.86
C GLU A 99 4.06 10.15 2.63
N SER A 100 5.40 10.24 2.46
CA SER A 100 6.02 10.88 1.29
C SER A 100 5.61 10.18 -0.01
N TRP A 101 5.51 8.84 -0.01
CA TRP A 101 5.02 8.07 -1.15
C TRP A 101 3.55 8.37 -1.43
N CYS A 102 2.71 8.35 -0.39
CA CYS A 102 1.28 8.65 -0.54
C CYS A 102 1.06 10.05 -1.15
N LYS A 103 1.82 11.06 -0.70
CA LYS A 103 1.73 12.44 -1.21
C LYS A 103 2.14 12.58 -2.69
N GLN A 104 2.89 11.61 -3.23
CA GLN A 104 3.29 11.55 -4.64
C GLN A 104 2.34 10.76 -5.53
N GLY A 105 1.23 10.25 -5.01
CA GLY A 105 0.25 9.46 -5.77
C GLY A 105 0.44 7.94 -5.66
N VAL A 106 1.08 7.46 -4.59
CA VAL A 106 1.19 6.03 -4.28
C VAL A 106 0.14 5.67 -3.22
N LEU A 107 -0.85 4.87 -3.57
CA LEU A 107 -1.81 4.32 -2.62
C LEU A 107 -1.24 3.06 -1.96
N MET A 108 -0.90 3.14 -0.69
CA MET A 108 -0.43 2.02 0.12
C MET A 108 -1.63 1.33 0.79
N LEU A 109 -2.23 0.36 0.08
CA LEU A 109 -3.51 -0.26 0.42
C LEU A 109 -3.33 -1.66 1.00
N ASN A 110 -4.05 -1.98 2.08
CA ASN A 110 -4.24 -3.34 2.56
C ASN A 110 -5.59 -3.91 2.09
N MET A 111 -5.67 -5.22 1.83
CA MET A 111 -6.92 -5.94 1.55
C MET A 111 -7.88 -5.88 2.73
N ALA A 112 -7.36 -5.94 3.97
CA ALA A 112 -8.11 -5.60 5.17
C ALA A 112 -7.60 -4.28 5.75
N LEU A 113 -8.48 -3.30 5.99
CA LEU A 113 -8.08 -2.01 6.54
C LEU A 113 -7.87 -2.04 8.06
N THR A 114 -8.26 -3.13 8.71
CA THR A 114 -8.03 -3.41 10.14
C THR A 114 -7.68 -4.87 10.36
N THR A 115 -7.03 -5.17 11.49
CA THR A 115 -6.87 -6.54 11.99
C THR A 115 -7.06 -6.55 13.51
N GLU A 116 -7.45 -7.67 14.12
CA GLU A 116 -7.49 -7.79 15.57
C GLU A 116 -6.07 -7.73 16.13
N VAL A 117 -5.91 -7.06 17.26
CA VAL A 117 -4.60 -6.95 17.92
C VAL A 117 -4.03 -8.35 18.19
N ASN A 118 -2.80 -8.57 17.76
CA ASN A 118 -2.05 -9.84 17.81
C ASN A 118 -2.66 -11.01 17.01
N LYS A 119 -3.65 -10.75 16.13
CA LYS A 119 -4.23 -11.79 15.26
C LYS A 119 -4.26 -11.33 13.81
N PRO A 120 -3.17 -11.51 13.06
CA PRO A 120 -3.14 -11.17 11.65
C PRO A 120 -4.22 -11.93 10.86
N LEU A 121 -4.68 -11.33 9.76
CA LEU A 121 -5.69 -11.88 8.84
C LEU A 121 -7.12 -11.96 9.40
N SER A 122 -7.34 -11.64 10.66
CA SER A 122 -8.64 -11.82 11.34
C SER A 122 -9.79 -11.04 10.69
N HIS A 123 -9.51 -9.95 9.97
CA HIS A 123 -10.54 -9.09 9.38
C HIS A 123 -10.58 -9.10 7.84
N ILE A 124 -9.85 -9.99 7.17
CA ILE A 124 -9.84 -10.08 5.70
C ILE A 124 -11.25 -10.24 5.13
N THR A 125 -12.04 -11.14 5.69
CA THR A 125 -13.40 -11.41 5.20
C THR A 125 -14.36 -10.23 5.34
N TYR A 126 -14.15 -9.37 6.33
CA TYR A 126 -14.97 -8.18 6.54
C TYR A 126 -14.68 -7.09 5.49
N TRP A 127 -13.39 -6.90 5.14
CA TRP A 127 -12.95 -5.81 4.28
C TRP A 127 -12.81 -6.18 2.80
N ALA A 128 -12.70 -7.47 2.46
CA ALA A 128 -12.35 -7.90 1.11
C ALA A 128 -13.27 -7.30 0.02
N ASN A 129 -14.57 -7.30 0.24
CA ASN A 129 -15.52 -6.74 -0.74
C ASN A 129 -15.35 -5.21 -0.86
N PHE A 130 -15.19 -4.51 0.26
CA PHE A 130 -14.97 -3.06 0.28
C PHE A 130 -13.72 -2.70 -0.54
N THR A 131 -12.59 -3.34 -0.27
CA THR A 131 -11.33 -3.07 -0.95
C THR A 131 -11.36 -3.48 -2.42
N MET A 132 -11.97 -4.65 -2.73
CA MET A 132 -12.14 -5.06 -4.13
C MET A 132 -13.00 -4.09 -4.94
N ASN A 133 -14.03 -3.49 -4.36
CA ASN A 133 -14.85 -2.50 -5.04
C ASN A 133 -14.05 -1.23 -5.36
N ILE A 134 -13.10 -0.85 -4.50
CA ILE A 134 -12.17 0.26 -4.80
C ILE A 134 -11.31 -0.10 -6.01
N ILE A 135 -10.69 -1.28 -6.03
CA ILE A 135 -9.81 -1.72 -7.13
C ILE A 135 -10.59 -1.80 -8.45
N LYS A 136 -11.79 -2.39 -8.45
CA LYS A 136 -12.67 -2.44 -9.64
C LYS A 136 -12.99 -1.05 -10.17
N ARG A 137 -13.28 -0.10 -9.27
CA ARG A 137 -13.56 1.27 -9.66
C ARG A 137 -12.32 1.95 -10.23
N LEU A 138 -11.17 1.80 -9.61
CA LEU A 138 -9.89 2.34 -10.13
C LEU A 138 -9.62 1.81 -11.52
N ASN A 139 -9.77 0.50 -11.76
CA ASN A 139 -9.59 -0.09 -13.07
C ASN A 139 -10.57 0.44 -14.13
N LYS A 140 -11.78 0.84 -13.72
CA LYS A 140 -12.76 1.43 -14.63
C LYS A 140 -12.49 2.91 -14.95
N GLU A 141 -12.01 3.67 -13.95
CA GLU A 141 -11.93 5.13 -14.02
C GLU A 141 -10.53 5.66 -14.33
N LYS A 142 -9.50 4.82 -14.21
CA LYS A 142 -8.08 5.20 -14.38
C LYS A 142 -7.38 4.28 -15.38
N GLN A 143 -6.33 4.82 -16.00
CA GLN A 143 -5.43 4.10 -16.90
C GLN A 143 -3.99 4.43 -16.53
N ASN A 144 -3.06 3.62 -17.00
CA ASN A 144 -1.63 3.77 -16.74
C ASN A 144 -1.27 3.75 -15.25
N ILE A 145 -2.02 2.96 -14.48
CA ILE A 145 -1.73 2.71 -13.07
C ILE A 145 -0.83 1.49 -12.94
N VAL A 146 0.14 1.57 -12.04
CA VAL A 146 0.94 0.41 -11.63
C VAL A 146 0.32 -0.24 -10.41
N TYR A 147 -0.04 -1.51 -10.50
CA TYR A 147 -0.53 -2.31 -9.37
C TYR A 147 0.57 -3.26 -8.90
N VAL A 148 1.05 -3.10 -7.67
CA VAL A 148 2.01 -4.00 -7.03
C VAL A 148 1.26 -4.91 -6.07
N LEU A 149 1.08 -6.17 -6.44
CA LEU A 149 0.30 -7.17 -5.70
C LEU A 149 1.25 -8.00 -4.83
N MET A 150 1.18 -7.83 -3.51
CA MET A 150 2.11 -8.41 -2.55
C MET A 150 1.49 -9.59 -1.79
N GLY A 151 1.80 -10.81 -2.24
CA GLY A 151 1.33 -12.05 -1.63
C GLY A 151 -0.04 -12.52 -2.13
N SER A 152 -0.48 -13.69 -1.67
CA SER A 152 -1.64 -14.42 -2.19
C SER A 152 -2.98 -13.67 -2.04
N TYR A 153 -3.18 -12.99 -0.92
CA TYR A 153 -4.42 -12.21 -0.71
C TYR A 153 -4.53 -11.04 -1.67
N ALA A 154 -3.42 -10.33 -1.91
CA ALA A 154 -3.37 -9.24 -2.88
C ALA A 154 -3.56 -9.72 -4.32
N SER A 155 -3.00 -10.88 -4.67
CA SER A 155 -3.11 -11.47 -6.01
C SER A 155 -4.56 -11.76 -6.44
N ILE A 156 -5.49 -11.88 -5.51
CA ILE A 156 -6.91 -12.03 -5.83
C ILE A 156 -7.44 -10.80 -6.60
N ALA A 157 -6.86 -9.62 -6.38
CA ALA A 157 -7.25 -8.39 -7.04
C ALA A 157 -6.97 -8.38 -8.55
N GLU A 158 -5.98 -9.15 -9.00
CA GLU A 158 -5.53 -9.20 -10.39
C GLU A 158 -6.66 -9.43 -11.39
N ARG A 159 -7.59 -10.34 -11.08
CA ARG A 159 -8.74 -10.66 -11.94
C ARG A 159 -9.64 -9.47 -12.28
N PHE A 160 -9.48 -8.36 -11.59
CA PHE A 160 -10.27 -7.14 -11.76
C PHE A 160 -9.46 -6.00 -12.36
N ILE A 161 -8.21 -6.23 -12.73
CA ILE A 161 -7.30 -5.24 -13.29
C ILE A 161 -7.05 -5.60 -14.77
N ASP A 162 -7.30 -4.66 -15.65
CA ASP A 162 -7.03 -4.81 -17.08
C ASP A 162 -5.51 -4.59 -17.36
N PRO A 163 -4.79 -5.64 -17.74
CA PRO A 163 -3.36 -5.56 -17.99
C PRO A 163 -3.00 -4.85 -19.31
N THR A 164 -3.99 -4.54 -20.16
CA THR A 164 -3.74 -3.80 -21.41
C THR A 164 -3.56 -2.30 -21.17
N ASN A 165 -4.13 -1.79 -20.07
CA ASN A 165 -4.12 -0.39 -19.71
C ASN A 165 -3.35 -0.09 -18.41
N ASN A 166 -2.76 -1.10 -17.78
CA ASN A 166 -2.09 -0.97 -16.50
C ASN A 166 -0.91 -1.94 -16.40
N LEU A 167 0.09 -1.61 -15.59
CA LEU A 167 1.15 -2.55 -15.23
C LEU A 167 0.76 -3.33 -13.98
N ILE A 168 0.94 -4.65 -14.00
CA ILE A 168 0.71 -5.52 -12.84
C ILE A 168 2.03 -6.19 -12.46
N ILE A 169 2.56 -5.85 -11.30
CA ILE A 169 3.75 -6.44 -10.71
C ILE A 169 3.31 -7.39 -9.58
N ARG A 170 3.78 -8.64 -9.62
CA ARG A 170 3.46 -9.68 -8.64
C ARG A 170 4.71 -10.03 -7.86
N VAL A 171 4.62 -9.89 -6.53
CA VAL A 171 5.71 -10.27 -5.64
C VAL A 171 5.16 -11.05 -4.44
N ASN A 172 5.99 -11.86 -3.82
CA ASN A 172 5.63 -12.45 -2.53
C ASN A 172 5.46 -11.36 -1.48
N HIS A 173 4.67 -11.65 -0.43
CA HIS A 173 4.58 -10.73 0.70
C HIS A 173 5.97 -10.52 1.33
N PRO A 174 6.36 -9.31 1.76
CA PRO A 174 7.68 -9.04 2.33
C PRO A 174 8.10 -10.00 3.46
N ALA A 175 7.15 -10.44 4.29
CA ALA A 175 7.39 -11.44 5.33
C ALA A 175 7.90 -12.80 4.80
N TYR A 176 7.65 -13.13 3.52
CA TYR A 176 8.22 -14.33 2.90
C TYR A 176 9.74 -14.19 2.81
N TYR A 177 10.24 -13.08 2.30
CA TYR A 177 11.66 -12.81 2.13
C TYR A 177 12.38 -12.73 3.48
N ALA A 178 11.78 -12.08 4.48
CA ALA A 178 12.30 -12.06 5.84
C ALA A 178 12.45 -13.47 6.44
N ARG A 179 11.47 -14.35 6.20
CA ARG A 179 11.48 -15.72 6.72
C ARG A 179 12.43 -16.64 5.99
N THR A 180 12.59 -16.47 4.67
CA THR A 180 13.47 -17.29 3.83
C THR A 180 14.89 -16.77 3.76
N ASN A 181 15.15 -15.60 4.32
CA ASN A 181 16.44 -14.88 4.24
C ASN A 181 16.90 -14.72 2.77
N THR A 182 15.95 -14.30 1.92
CA THR A 182 16.18 -14.02 0.50
C THR A 182 15.86 -12.57 0.18
N ASP A 183 16.49 -12.02 -0.86
CA ASP A 183 16.23 -10.65 -1.28
C ASP A 183 14.91 -10.55 -2.05
N MET A 184 14.18 -9.45 -1.80
CA MET A 184 13.04 -9.06 -2.59
C MET A 184 13.51 -8.44 -3.90
N PRO A 185 12.93 -8.83 -5.08
CA PRO A 185 13.29 -8.21 -6.35
C PRO A 185 13.11 -6.69 -6.33
N ASN A 186 14.04 -5.96 -6.92
CA ASN A 186 13.89 -4.51 -7.12
C ASN A 186 12.96 -4.24 -8.30
N PHE A 187 11.68 -4.14 -8.04
CA PHE A 187 10.65 -3.78 -9.03
C PHE A 187 10.41 -2.24 -9.11
N PHE A 188 11.02 -1.46 -8.25
CA PHE A 188 10.84 0.01 -8.24
C PHE A 188 11.37 0.65 -9.53
N LYS A 189 12.45 0.12 -10.10
CA LYS A 189 12.96 0.55 -11.41
C LYS A 189 11.96 0.28 -12.54
N GLU A 190 11.23 -0.84 -12.48
CA GLU A 190 10.17 -1.18 -13.44
C GLU A 190 8.98 -0.22 -13.34
N ILE A 191 8.58 0.13 -12.10
CA ILE A 191 7.55 1.15 -11.86
C ILE A 191 7.96 2.46 -12.52
N ASP A 192 9.17 2.96 -12.22
CA ASP A 192 9.63 4.25 -12.74
C ASP A 192 9.80 4.24 -14.27
N ALA A 193 10.24 3.13 -14.85
CA ALA A 193 10.33 2.97 -16.31
C ALA A 193 8.95 3.07 -16.95
N TYR A 194 7.96 2.36 -16.40
CA TYR A 194 6.58 2.43 -16.88
C TYR A 194 5.99 3.84 -16.76
N LEU A 195 6.16 4.51 -15.62
CA LEU A 195 5.66 5.88 -15.45
C LEU A 195 6.26 6.83 -16.48
N ARG A 196 7.57 6.73 -16.74
CA ARG A 196 8.26 7.56 -17.78
C ARG A 196 7.74 7.27 -19.18
N GLU A 197 7.46 6.01 -19.53
CA GLU A 197 6.90 5.62 -20.83
C GLU A 197 5.58 6.35 -21.11
N TYR A 198 4.76 6.54 -20.09
CA TYR A 198 3.48 7.25 -20.20
C TYR A 198 3.57 8.75 -19.85
N ASN A 199 4.77 9.33 -19.78
CA ASN A 199 5.02 10.74 -19.41
C ASN A 199 4.46 11.12 -18.04
N ILE A 200 4.40 10.16 -17.11
CA ILE A 200 4.01 10.37 -15.73
C ILE A 200 5.29 10.58 -14.91
N PRO A 201 5.38 11.63 -14.07
CA PRO A 201 6.54 11.84 -13.22
C PRO A 201 6.83 10.61 -12.34
N PRO A 202 8.08 10.12 -12.30
CA PRO A 202 8.47 9.01 -11.43
C PRO A 202 8.29 9.35 -9.95
N ILE A 203 8.41 8.34 -9.10
CA ILE A 203 8.30 8.49 -7.65
C ILE A 203 9.70 8.69 -7.06
N GLN A 204 9.84 9.64 -6.18
CA GLN A 204 11.02 9.75 -5.32
C GLN A 204 10.83 8.80 -4.13
N TRP A 205 11.46 7.63 -4.22
CA TRP A 205 11.29 6.56 -3.23
C TRP A 205 12.04 6.81 -1.93
N PHE A 206 13.13 7.55 -1.99
CA PHE A 206 13.98 7.99 -0.87
C PHE A 206 14.69 9.29 -1.23
N GLU A 207 15.23 9.97 -0.25
CA GLU A 207 16.05 11.17 -0.45
C GLU A 207 17.52 10.82 -0.26
N GLU A 208 18.39 11.44 -1.06
CA GLU A 208 19.85 11.38 -0.89
C GLU A 208 20.31 12.73 -0.28
N TYR A 209 21.21 12.66 0.70
CA TYR A 209 21.83 13.83 1.34
C TYR A 209 23.09 14.29 0.59
#